data_afceeb77c3dbd25e030ad80885d40780
#
_entry.id   afceeb77c3dbd25e030ad80885d40780
#
_cell.length_a   1.000
_cell.length_b   1.000
_cell.length_c   1.000
_cell.angle_alpha   90.00
_cell.angle_beta   90.00
_cell.angle_gamma   90.00
#
_symmetry.space_group_name_H-M   'P 1'
#
loop_
_entity.id
_entity.type
_entity.pdbx_description
1 polymer ?
#
loop_
_entity_poly.entity_id
_entity_poly.type
_entity_poly.pdbx_seq_one_letter_code
_entity_poly.pdbx_strand_id
1 'polypeptide(L)'
;NYVLVNADGAKVIDWGTDRVLDLNAIKTTKIQVVDTWNHAGYFENSFYTEAFQQVLLAESKTAYQVKSPKQVTHIFRVKSPLLSKNQVICLSGSFKDAENWSETHLFIMGKSASSPFFELSLNLSKDQFPIAYKYGVYDLELKKLIQFEAGDNRVLHHPVIKDQITIV
;
A
#
# COMPACT_ATOMS: atom_id res chain seq x y z
N ASN A 1 16.77 4.99 0.46
CA ASN A 1 16.14 6.31 0.55
C ASN A 1 16.43 7.11 -0.70
N TYR A 2 15.50 7.98 -1.06
CA TYR A 2 15.67 8.94 -2.15
C TYR A 2 16.25 10.25 -1.64
N VAL A 3 16.95 10.96 -2.50
CA VAL A 3 17.51 12.30 -2.20
C VAL A 3 17.16 13.22 -3.37
N LEU A 4 16.44 14.28 -3.09
CA LEU A 4 16.22 15.38 -4.03
C LEU A 4 17.41 16.33 -3.92
N VAL A 5 18.03 16.64 -5.05
CA VAL A 5 19.09 17.64 -5.13
C VAL A 5 18.54 18.85 -5.91
N ASN A 6 18.47 19.99 -5.25
CA ASN A 6 18.03 21.24 -5.85
C ASN A 6 19.09 21.82 -6.80
N ALA A 7 18.70 22.78 -7.62
CA ALA A 7 19.61 23.43 -8.56
C ALA A 7 20.78 24.18 -7.87
N ASP A 8 20.60 24.63 -6.64
CA ASP A 8 21.62 25.23 -5.77
C ASP A 8 22.53 24.23 -5.05
N GLY A 9 22.29 22.92 -5.27
CA GLY A 9 23.01 21.83 -4.62
C GLY A 9 22.48 21.45 -3.23
N ALA A 10 21.45 22.12 -2.74
CA ALA A 10 20.80 21.72 -1.47
C ALA A 10 20.16 20.33 -1.61
N LYS A 11 20.30 19.51 -0.57
CA LYS A 11 19.80 18.14 -0.53
C LYS A 11 18.62 18.02 0.41
N VAL A 12 17.52 17.44 -0.08
CA VAL A 12 16.37 17.06 0.72
C VAL A 12 16.28 15.53 0.71
N ILE A 13 16.39 14.94 1.88
CA ILE A 13 16.33 13.47 2.04
C ILE A 13 14.88 13.07 2.22
N ASP A 14 14.48 12.00 1.56
CA ASP A 14 13.18 11.38 1.77
C ASP A 14 13.04 10.86 3.21
N TRP A 15 11.94 11.20 3.84
CA TRP A 15 11.73 10.95 5.26
C TRP A 15 11.11 9.59 5.53
N GLY A 16 11.47 9.01 6.66
CA GLY A 16 10.92 7.76 7.16
C GLY A 16 11.98 6.65 7.26
N THR A 17 11.50 5.48 7.60
CA THR A 17 12.33 4.26 7.64
C THR A 17 12.79 3.89 6.24
N ASP A 18 13.94 3.23 6.16
CA ASP A 18 14.48 2.73 4.90
C ASP A 18 13.44 1.89 4.14
N ARG A 19 13.36 2.11 2.84
CA ARG A 19 12.60 1.26 1.94
C ARG A 19 13.35 -0.02 1.71
N VAL A 20 12.78 -1.12 2.14
CA VAL A 20 13.38 -2.46 1.98
C VAL A 20 12.53 -3.26 1.01
N LEU A 21 13.18 -3.80 -0.01
CA LEU A 21 12.60 -4.76 -0.95
C LEU A 21 13.31 -6.10 -0.76
N ASP A 22 12.59 -7.09 -0.24
CA ASP A 22 13.09 -8.46 -0.17
C ASP A 22 12.86 -9.18 -1.49
N LEU A 23 13.93 -9.31 -2.26
CA LEU A 23 13.89 -9.97 -3.57
C LEU A 23 13.74 -11.50 -3.47
N ASN A 24 14.07 -12.10 -2.33
CA ASN A 24 13.96 -13.56 -2.16
C ASN A 24 12.51 -14.03 -2.11
N ALA A 25 11.60 -13.16 -1.70
CA ALA A 25 10.18 -13.45 -1.65
C ALA A 25 9.48 -13.35 -3.03
N ILE A 26 10.16 -12.76 -4.03
CA ILE A 26 9.56 -12.41 -5.32
C ILE A 26 10.15 -13.29 -6.42
N LYS A 27 9.32 -14.21 -6.94
CA LYS A 27 9.71 -15.13 -8.02
C LYS A 27 9.39 -14.54 -9.39
N THR A 28 10.22 -13.62 -9.86
CA THR A 28 10.11 -13.03 -11.20
C THR A 28 11.47 -12.61 -11.72
N THR A 29 11.59 -12.42 -13.03
CA THR A 29 12.82 -11.93 -13.67
C THR A 29 12.87 -10.41 -13.77
N LYS A 30 11.71 -9.73 -13.61
CA LYS A 30 11.59 -8.28 -13.72
C LYS A 30 10.73 -7.74 -12.61
N ILE A 31 11.19 -6.67 -11.96
CA ILE A 31 10.45 -5.95 -10.92
C ILE A 31 10.39 -4.49 -11.31
N GLN A 32 9.20 -3.92 -11.24
CA GLN A 32 8.96 -2.48 -11.32
C GLN A 32 8.48 -2.02 -9.94
N VAL A 33 9.08 -0.97 -9.41
CA VAL A 33 8.65 -0.34 -8.17
C VAL A 33 8.09 1.04 -8.50
N VAL A 34 6.85 1.29 -8.10
CA VAL A 34 6.19 2.59 -8.17
C VAL A 34 6.09 3.11 -6.75
N ASP A 35 6.85 4.11 -6.44
CA ASP A 35 7.00 4.62 -5.07
C ASP A 35 6.56 6.08 -4.98
N THR A 36 6.18 6.52 -3.80
CA THR A 36 5.75 7.89 -3.54
C THR A 36 6.81 8.61 -2.72
N TRP A 37 7.19 9.81 -3.17
CA TRP A 37 8.05 10.70 -2.41
C TRP A 37 7.37 11.13 -1.10
N ASN A 38 8.07 10.94 0.00
CA ASN A 38 7.62 11.41 1.31
C ASN A 38 8.37 12.69 1.67
N HIS A 39 7.70 13.83 1.54
CA HIS A 39 8.30 15.14 1.76
C HIS A 39 8.42 15.44 3.26
N ALA A 40 9.66 15.55 3.75
CA ALA A 40 9.94 16.04 5.10
C ALA A 40 9.36 17.45 5.28
N GLY A 41 8.61 17.65 6.34
CA GLY A 41 8.01 18.96 6.67
C GLY A 41 6.52 19.07 6.41
N TYR A 42 5.92 18.28 5.55
CA TYR A 42 4.47 18.23 5.41
C TYR A 42 3.79 17.27 6.39
N PHE A 43 4.54 16.25 6.85
CA PHE A 43 4.02 15.20 7.72
C PHE A 43 5.02 14.77 8.80
N GLU A 44 5.77 15.70 9.38
CA GLU A 44 6.44 15.46 10.66
C GLU A 44 5.39 15.27 11.76
N ASN A 45 4.64 14.22 11.61
CA ASN A 45 3.77 13.78 12.68
C ASN A 45 4.58 12.81 13.52
N SER A 46 4.84 13.17 14.78
CA SER A 46 5.49 12.31 15.76
C SER A 46 4.85 10.93 15.87
N PHE A 47 3.57 10.80 15.51
CA PHE A 47 2.85 9.52 15.42
C PHE A 47 3.47 8.52 14.40
N TYR A 48 4.19 9.01 13.41
CA TYR A 48 4.87 8.16 12.41
C TYR A 48 6.31 7.84 12.77
N THR A 49 6.83 8.35 13.88
CA THR A 49 8.18 8.00 14.36
C THR A 49 8.19 6.58 14.91
N GLU A 50 9.32 5.89 14.75
CA GLU A 50 9.49 4.50 15.18
C GLU A 50 9.25 4.34 16.70
N ALA A 51 9.75 5.27 17.51
CA ALA A 51 9.56 5.27 18.94
C ALA A 51 8.07 5.35 19.33
N PHE A 52 7.30 6.19 18.65
CA PHE A 52 5.87 6.32 18.92
C PHE A 52 5.09 5.08 18.49
N GLN A 53 5.42 4.52 17.31
CA GLN A 53 4.75 3.35 16.78
C GLN A 53 5.08 2.06 17.55
N GLN A 54 6.30 1.91 18.03
CA GLN A 54 6.73 0.70 18.73
C GLN A 54 6.37 0.69 20.22
N VAL A 55 6.31 1.85 20.85
CA VAL A 55 6.09 1.96 22.31
C VAL A 55 4.67 2.37 22.67
N LEU A 56 4.15 3.40 22.03
CA LEU A 56 2.84 3.98 22.39
C LEU A 56 1.68 3.43 21.56
N LEU A 57 1.94 3.05 20.32
CA LEU A 57 0.96 2.46 19.40
C LEU A 57 1.24 0.96 19.14
N ALA A 58 1.96 0.30 20.06
CA ALA A 58 2.20 -1.13 20.00
C ALA A 58 0.90 -1.91 20.24
N GLU A 59 -0.06 -1.74 19.36
CA GLU A 59 -1.27 -2.54 19.34
C GLU A 59 -0.95 -3.98 18.95
N SER A 60 -1.82 -4.87 19.40
CA SER A 60 -1.70 -6.30 19.13
C SER A 60 -1.40 -6.54 17.65
N LYS A 61 -0.31 -7.24 17.37
CA LYS A 61 0.13 -7.64 16.03
C LYS A 61 -0.86 -8.66 15.44
N THR A 62 -2.09 -8.25 15.21
CA THR A 62 -3.10 -9.11 14.61
C THR A 62 -2.73 -9.31 13.15
N ALA A 63 -2.27 -10.51 12.82
CA ALA A 63 -2.05 -10.89 11.43
C ALA A 63 -3.41 -11.14 10.78
N TYR A 64 -3.60 -10.56 9.59
CA TYR A 64 -4.74 -10.85 8.73
C TYR A 64 -4.22 -11.37 7.40
N GLN A 65 -4.58 -12.61 7.06
CA GLN A 65 -4.09 -13.24 5.84
C GLN A 65 -5.13 -13.18 4.73
N VAL A 66 -4.69 -12.79 3.55
CA VAL A 66 -5.49 -12.78 2.32
C VAL A 66 -4.86 -13.76 1.33
N LYS A 67 -5.70 -14.48 0.61
CA LYS A 67 -5.24 -15.41 -0.43
C LYS A 67 -4.68 -14.64 -1.61
N SER A 68 -3.46 -14.94 -2.00
CA SER A 68 -2.87 -14.42 -3.22
C SER A 68 -3.36 -15.21 -4.45
N PRO A 69 -3.54 -14.56 -5.60
CA PRO A 69 -3.84 -15.24 -6.85
C PRO A 69 -2.67 -16.14 -7.28
N LYS A 70 -2.95 -17.16 -8.11
CA LYS A 70 -1.91 -18.05 -8.64
C LYS A 70 -0.85 -17.30 -9.46
N GLN A 71 -1.27 -16.30 -10.19
CA GLN A 71 -0.41 -15.41 -10.96
C GLN A 71 -0.55 -13.99 -10.42
N VAL A 72 0.53 -13.43 -9.95
CA VAL A 72 0.60 -12.06 -9.42
C VAL A 72 1.21 -11.16 -10.48
N THR A 73 0.57 -10.03 -10.75
CA THR A 73 1.09 -8.98 -11.63
C THR A 73 1.39 -7.70 -10.89
N HIS A 74 0.61 -7.40 -9.84
CA HIS A 74 0.77 -6.21 -9.01
C HIS A 74 0.70 -6.56 -7.54
N ILE A 75 1.53 -5.89 -6.73
CA ILE A 75 1.53 -5.96 -5.28
C ILE A 75 1.35 -4.54 -4.74
N PHE A 76 0.22 -4.30 -4.08
CA PHE A 76 -0.04 -3.05 -3.38
C PHE A 76 0.47 -3.13 -1.96
N ARG A 77 1.18 -2.09 -1.51
CA ARG A 77 1.75 -2.01 -0.17
C ARG A 77 1.47 -0.65 0.44
N VAL A 78 0.91 -0.63 1.63
CA VAL A 78 0.62 0.61 2.34
C VAL A 78 0.91 0.47 3.82
N LYS A 79 1.44 1.51 4.43
CA LYS A 79 1.66 1.60 5.87
C LYS A 79 0.55 2.41 6.50
N SER A 80 -0.14 1.85 7.50
CA SER A 80 -1.17 2.54 8.27
C SER A 80 -1.05 2.15 9.73
N PRO A 81 -0.43 3.01 10.57
CA PRO A 81 -0.13 2.68 11.96
C PRO A 81 -1.30 2.88 12.93
N LEU A 82 -2.32 3.67 12.57
CA LEU A 82 -3.36 4.15 13.48
C LEU A 82 -4.70 3.43 13.32
N LEU A 83 -4.70 2.16 12.98
CA LEU A 83 -5.92 1.37 12.86
C LEU A 83 -6.30 0.70 14.18
N SER A 84 -7.58 0.69 14.50
CA SER A 84 -8.14 -0.08 15.61
C SER A 84 -7.97 -1.59 15.35
N LYS A 85 -8.07 -2.39 16.42
CA LYS A 85 -7.82 -3.85 16.39
C LYS A 85 -8.61 -4.60 15.31
N ASN A 86 -9.85 -4.21 15.07
CA ASN A 86 -10.74 -4.85 14.10
C ASN A 86 -10.71 -4.19 12.71
N GLN A 87 -9.84 -3.21 12.51
CA GLN A 87 -9.75 -2.48 11.27
C GLN A 87 -8.56 -2.93 10.42
N VAL A 88 -8.78 -2.99 9.14
CA VAL A 88 -7.78 -3.32 8.12
C VAL A 88 -7.88 -2.34 6.97
N ILE A 89 -6.83 -2.27 6.16
CA ILE A 89 -6.88 -1.50 4.92
C ILE A 89 -7.60 -2.31 3.85
N CYS A 90 -8.40 -1.63 3.07
CA CYS A 90 -8.97 -2.15 1.83
C CYS A 90 -8.60 -1.26 0.65
N LEU A 91 -8.76 -1.80 -0.54
CA LEU A 91 -8.55 -1.14 -1.82
C LEU A 91 -9.85 -1.16 -2.61
N SER A 92 -10.24 -0.01 -3.17
CA SER A 92 -11.33 0.12 -4.13
C SER A 92 -10.86 0.92 -5.34
N GLY A 93 -11.55 0.80 -6.47
CA GLY A 93 -11.16 1.52 -7.67
C GLY A 93 -11.86 1.01 -8.92
N SER A 94 -11.38 1.47 -10.07
CA SER A 94 -11.89 1.05 -11.38
C SER A 94 -11.38 -0.34 -11.82
N PHE A 95 -11.09 -1.22 -10.86
CA PHE A 95 -10.74 -2.61 -11.12
C PHE A 95 -11.96 -3.39 -11.59
N LYS A 96 -11.75 -4.29 -12.53
CA LYS A 96 -12.82 -5.14 -13.04
C LYS A 96 -13.44 -6.01 -11.93
N ASP A 97 -12.61 -6.65 -11.12
CA ASP A 97 -13.05 -7.54 -10.05
C ASP A 97 -13.57 -6.78 -8.80
N ALA A 98 -13.39 -5.45 -8.72
CA ALA A 98 -14.00 -4.58 -7.71
C ALA A 98 -15.31 -3.94 -8.18
N GLU A 99 -15.87 -4.41 -9.28
CA GLU A 99 -17.15 -3.90 -9.85
C GLU A 99 -17.18 -2.37 -9.95
N ASN A 100 -16.05 -1.77 -10.32
CA ASN A 100 -15.89 -0.34 -10.55
C ASN A 100 -16.41 0.53 -9.39
N TRP A 101 -15.61 0.62 -8.31
CA TRP A 101 -15.92 1.42 -7.11
C TRP A 101 -17.06 0.88 -6.23
N SER A 102 -17.36 -0.40 -6.30
CA SER A 102 -18.36 -1.00 -5.42
C SER A 102 -17.91 -0.97 -3.96
N GLU A 103 -18.77 -0.51 -3.05
CA GLU A 103 -18.52 -0.55 -1.60
C GLU A 103 -18.69 -1.96 -1.01
N THR A 104 -19.27 -2.88 -1.76
CA THR A 104 -19.49 -4.28 -1.36
C THR A 104 -18.42 -5.23 -1.89
N HIS A 105 -17.70 -4.84 -2.94
CA HIS A 105 -16.63 -5.63 -3.56
C HIS A 105 -15.26 -4.96 -3.36
N LEU A 106 -14.85 -4.85 -2.11
CA LEU A 106 -13.57 -4.29 -1.71
C LEU A 106 -12.50 -5.36 -1.64
N PHE A 107 -11.30 -5.03 -2.08
CA PHE A 107 -10.13 -5.86 -1.85
C PHE A 107 -9.56 -5.61 -0.46
N ILE A 108 -9.72 -6.54 0.45
CA ILE A 108 -9.15 -6.45 1.79
C ILE A 108 -7.65 -6.76 1.72
N MET A 109 -6.83 -5.93 2.34
CA MET A 109 -5.38 -6.12 2.36
C MET A 109 -4.94 -6.95 3.55
N GLY A 110 -4.00 -7.85 3.32
CA GLY A 110 -3.41 -8.66 4.37
C GLY A 110 -2.36 -7.90 5.17
N LYS A 111 -2.12 -8.32 6.42
CA LYS A 111 -1.03 -7.82 7.27
C LYS A 111 -0.32 -8.99 7.92
N SER A 112 1.00 -9.07 7.76
CA SER A 112 1.84 -10.00 8.51
C SER A 112 2.18 -9.42 9.89
N ALA A 113 2.32 -10.27 10.90
CA ALA A 113 2.76 -9.84 12.23
C ALA A 113 4.20 -9.27 12.23
N SER A 114 5.01 -9.64 11.24
CA SER A 114 6.40 -9.20 11.09
C SER A 114 6.59 -8.00 10.16
N SER A 115 5.52 -7.52 9.51
CA SER A 115 5.57 -6.42 8.55
C SER A 115 4.74 -5.22 9.03
N PRO A 116 5.26 -3.99 8.92
CA PRO A 116 4.48 -2.78 9.18
C PRO A 116 3.48 -2.47 8.05
N PHE A 117 3.54 -3.19 6.93
CA PHE A 117 2.74 -2.94 5.75
C PHE A 117 1.51 -3.84 5.69
N PHE A 118 0.43 -3.26 5.18
CA PHE A 118 -0.66 -4.00 4.57
C PHE A 118 -0.27 -4.31 3.13
N GLU A 119 -0.50 -5.55 2.70
CA GLU A 119 -0.15 -6.02 1.36
C GLU A 119 -1.34 -6.69 0.68
N LEU A 120 -1.42 -6.49 -0.63
CA LEU A 120 -2.42 -7.13 -1.49
C LEU A 120 -1.79 -7.49 -2.82
N SER A 121 -1.83 -8.76 -3.16
CA SER A 121 -1.38 -9.26 -4.48
C SER A 121 -2.57 -9.42 -5.41
N LEU A 122 -2.51 -8.81 -6.58
CA LEU A 122 -3.56 -8.87 -7.60
C LEU A 122 -3.03 -9.37 -8.95
N ASN A 123 -3.95 -9.93 -9.74
CA ASN A 123 -3.74 -10.19 -11.14
C ASN A 123 -4.58 -9.22 -11.98
N LEU A 124 -3.95 -8.17 -12.50
CA LEU A 124 -4.61 -7.13 -13.28
C LEU A 124 -4.49 -7.36 -14.79
N SER A 125 -4.23 -8.60 -15.23
CA SER A 125 -4.06 -8.91 -16.66
C SER A 125 -5.33 -8.71 -17.50
N LYS A 126 -6.50 -8.59 -16.84
CA LYS A 126 -7.79 -8.37 -17.50
C LYS A 126 -8.32 -6.95 -17.32
N ASP A 127 -7.58 -6.10 -16.62
CA ASP A 127 -7.96 -4.73 -16.34
C ASP A 127 -7.49 -3.78 -17.45
N GLN A 128 -8.24 -2.68 -17.63
CA GLN A 128 -7.87 -1.61 -18.54
C GLN A 128 -7.17 -0.50 -17.77
N PHE A 129 -6.02 -0.07 -18.26
CA PHE A 129 -5.24 1.02 -17.70
C PHE A 129 -5.51 2.36 -18.41
N PRO A 130 -5.41 3.49 -17.73
CA PRO A 130 -5.07 3.65 -16.32
C PRO A 130 -6.18 3.22 -15.36
N ILE A 131 -5.80 2.73 -14.16
CA ILE A 131 -6.72 2.35 -13.10
C ILE A 131 -6.71 3.43 -12.02
N ALA A 132 -7.87 4.03 -11.76
CA ALA A 132 -8.06 4.91 -10.61
C ALA A 132 -8.40 4.08 -9.37
N TYR A 133 -7.77 4.38 -8.21
CA TYR A 133 -8.01 3.62 -6.99
C TYR A 133 -7.83 4.49 -5.73
N LYS A 134 -8.36 4.00 -4.61
CA LYS A 134 -8.17 4.56 -3.27
C LYS A 134 -8.00 3.47 -2.23
N TYR A 135 -7.25 3.79 -1.19
CA TYR A 135 -7.25 3.01 0.03
C TYR A 135 -8.41 3.44 0.93
N GLY A 136 -8.93 2.48 1.68
CA GLY A 136 -9.97 2.71 2.67
C GLY A 136 -9.72 1.91 3.94
N VAL A 137 -10.44 2.26 5.00
CA VAL A 137 -10.47 1.54 6.26
C VAL A 137 -11.71 0.68 6.28
N TYR A 138 -11.55 -0.62 6.46
CA TYR A 138 -12.62 -1.60 6.55
C TYR A 138 -12.67 -2.19 7.95
N ASP A 139 -13.85 -2.27 8.52
CA ASP A 139 -14.08 -2.90 9.82
C ASP A 139 -14.52 -4.35 9.62
N LEU A 140 -13.72 -5.27 10.15
CA LEU A 140 -13.94 -6.72 10.00
C LEU A 140 -15.13 -7.24 10.82
N GLU A 141 -15.44 -6.59 11.94
CA GLU A 141 -16.56 -6.96 12.80
C GLU A 141 -17.89 -6.44 12.24
N LEU A 142 -17.91 -5.16 11.88
CA LEU A 142 -19.07 -4.51 11.28
C LEU A 142 -19.28 -4.90 9.80
N LYS A 143 -18.26 -5.50 9.19
CA LYS A 143 -18.22 -5.90 7.77
C LYS A 143 -18.59 -4.75 6.82
N LYS A 144 -18.03 -3.57 7.07
CA LYS A 144 -18.31 -2.39 6.26
C LYS A 144 -17.09 -1.50 6.07
N LEU A 145 -17.11 -0.74 4.98
CA LEU A 145 -16.22 0.38 4.77
C LEU A 145 -16.53 1.48 5.78
N ILE A 146 -15.50 1.99 6.45
CA ILE A 146 -15.62 3.09 7.41
C ILE A 146 -15.37 4.42 6.70
N GLN A 147 -14.27 4.50 5.95
CA GLN A 147 -13.90 5.73 5.21
C GLN A 147 -12.85 5.41 4.15
N PHE A 148 -12.77 6.26 3.14
CA PHE A 148 -11.64 6.31 2.22
C PHE A 148 -10.57 7.30 2.69
N GLU A 149 -9.34 7.13 2.18
CA GLU A 149 -8.31 8.16 2.33
C GLU A 149 -8.76 9.50 1.74
N ALA A 150 -8.28 10.61 2.32
CA ALA A 150 -8.58 11.94 1.82
C ALA A 150 -7.81 12.25 0.53
N GLY A 151 -8.24 13.31 -0.18
CA GLY A 151 -7.59 13.78 -1.41
C GLY A 151 -8.14 13.11 -2.67
N ASP A 152 -7.42 13.27 -3.78
CA ASP A 152 -7.79 12.74 -5.09
C ASP A 152 -7.57 11.23 -5.19
N ASN A 153 -8.17 10.62 -6.20
CA ASN A 153 -7.91 9.22 -6.51
C ASN A 153 -6.46 9.02 -6.96
N ARG A 154 -5.84 7.96 -6.49
CA ARG A 154 -4.56 7.51 -7.02
C ARG A 154 -4.76 6.94 -8.42
N VAL A 155 -3.75 7.03 -9.27
CA VAL A 155 -3.83 6.50 -10.63
C VAL A 155 -2.64 5.58 -10.91
N LEU A 156 -2.94 4.36 -11.27
CA LEU A 156 -1.97 3.37 -11.71
C LEU A 156 -1.90 3.38 -13.24
N HIS A 157 -0.79 3.88 -13.77
CA HIS A 157 -0.54 3.99 -15.22
C HIS A 157 0.18 2.79 -15.82
N HIS A 158 0.75 1.94 -14.98
CA HIS A 158 1.67 0.86 -15.39
C HIS A 158 0.90 -0.40 -15.77
N PRO A 159 0.76 -0.71 -17.07
CA PRO A 159 0.05 -1.92 -17.51
C PRO A 159 0.84 -3.18 -17.17
N VAL A 160 0.14 -4.31 -17.25
CA VAL A 160 0.77 -5.62 -17.05
C VAL A 160 1.79 -5.88 -18.15
N ILE A 161 3.03 -6.16 -17.75
CA ILE A 161 4.11 -6.58 -18.63
C ILE A 161 4.41 -8.06 -18.33
N LYS A 162 4.63 -8.84 -19.39
CA LYS A 162 4.94 -10.26 -19.26
C LYS A 162 6.20 -10.48 -18.42
N ASP A 163 6.13 -11.42 -17.48
CA ASP A 163 7.22 -11.80 -16.58
C ASP A 163 7.73 -10.64 -15.67
N GLN A 164 6.86 -9.65 -15.41
CA GLN A 164 7.12 -8.52 -14.52
C GLN A 164 6.09 -8.47 -13.40
N ILE A 165 6.55 -8.12 -12.19
CA ILE A 165 5.71 -7.73 -11.06
C ILE A 165 5.92 -6.24 -10.80
N THR A 166 4.80 -5.51 -10.69
CA THR A 166 4.79 -4.09 -10.31
C THR A 166 4.43 -3.99 -8.83
N ILE A 167 5.26 -3.31 -8.05
CA ILE A 167 5.03 -3.00 -6.63
C ILE A 167 4.59 -1.54 -6.55
N VAL A 168 3.44 -1.29 -5.89
CA VAL A 168 2.76 0.00 -5.81
C VAL A 168 2.68 0.46 -4.36
#